data_451e946a5a21971e5171c6edb18abc72
#
_entry.id   451e946a5a21971e5171c6edb18abc72
#
_cell.length_a   1.000
_cell.length_b   1.000
_cell.length_c   1.000
_cell.angle_alpha   90.00
_cell.angle_beta   90.00
_cell.angle_gamma   90.00
#
_symmetry.space_group_name_H-M   'P 1'
#
loop_
_entity.id
_entity.type
_entity.pdbx_description
1 polymer ?
#
loop_
_entity_poly.entity_id
_entity_poly.type
_entity_poly.pdbx_seq_one_letter_code
_entity_poly.pdbx_strand_id
1 'polypeptide(L)'
;METKQNDFAAQVAADAAAQAHAQEIKQTRVGGLGGSDAALVLRVATKGLAGLTATDLKRLCVMCGTYVQEDFGGNAYTNAGHAFEDYAEKNLPWGIAENTTKNYQRELVMSQKLALNFKTFAHADFAVIEGNDTHVIECKFVQQNTAKVVAKYYAQLQWYYMLGAKSVQLCHGTGNVEPFEVLECSLVNVERDEETINLLLQGVKIIDDALTSGWRPEPLEKEVLSNTPEVIQQAFAELEEVKTLEAELKARKDAAAGTLKQYLEDWGFTGILAEGTKHQVIYTKGGVSKTFDAAAFLKDHPEYHEHPEYWKTTNRASSVTFK
;
A
#
# COMPACT_ATOMS: atom_id res chain seq x y z
N MET A 1 13.19 13.48 -38.68
CA MET A 1 11.76 13.07 -38.65
C MET A 1 11.58 11.61 -38.20
N GLU A 2 12.48 10.71 -38.55
CA GLU A 2 12.42 9.25 -38.17
C GLU A 2 12.44 8.97 -36.68
N THR A 3 13.19 9.72 -35.87
CA THR A 3 13.28 9.51 -34.43
C THR A 3 11.94 9.73 -33.72
N LYS A 4 11.16 10.76 -34.06
CA LYS A 4 9.86 11.04 -33.44
C LYS A 4 8.78 10.04 -33.82
N GLN A 5 8.91 9.42 -35.00
CA GLN A 5 7.97 8.39 -35.48
C GLN A 5 8.22 7.05 -34.77
N ASN A 6 9.47 6.72 -34.47
CA ASN A 6 9.84 5.54 -33.67
C ASN A 6 9.40 5.67 -32.20
N ASP A 7 9.54 6.86 -31.60
CA ASP A 7 9.10 7.10 -30.22
C ASP A 7 7.57 6.97 -30.07
N PHE A 8 6.81 7.46 -31.04
CA PHE A 8 5.35 7.34 -31.04
C PHE A 8 4.90 5.89 -31.22
N ALA A 9 5.52 5.14 -32.11
CA ALA A 9 5.21 3.72 -32.32
C ALA A 9 5.54 2.88 -31.07
N ALA A 10 6.66 3.18 -30.40
CA ALA A 10 7.04 2.53 -29.15
C ALA A 10 6.03 2.84 -28.02
N GLN A 11 5.56 4.09 -27.93
CA GLN A 11 4.55 4.49 -26.94
C GLN A 11 3.21 3.78 -27.18
N VAL A 12 2.73 3.73 -28.43
CA VAL A 12 1.49 3.02 -28.78
C VAL A 12 1.58 1.52 -28.49
N ALA A 13 2.75 0.91 -28.72
CA ALA A 13 2.98 -0.50 -28.41
C ALA A 13 2.99 -0.75 -26.89
N ALA A 14 3.60 0.15 -26.10
CA ALA A 14 3.60 0.09 -24.64
C ALA A 14 2.19 0.26 -24.06
N ASP A 15 1.40 1.20 -24.57
CA ASP A 15 0.02 1.42 -24.14
C ASP A 15 -0.88 0.21 -24.47
N ALA A 16 -0.69 -0.40 -25.65
CA ALA A 16 -1.41 -1.61 -26.05
C ALA A 16 -1.05 -2.81 -25.16
N ALA A 17 0.23 -2.97 -24.81
CA ALA A 17 0.69 -4.02 -23.92
C ALA A 17 0.12 -3.82 -22.49
N ALA A 18 0.11 -2.60 -21.98
CA ALA A 18 -0.48 -2.27 -20.69
C ALA A 18 -1.99 -2.54 -20.63
N GLN A 19 -2.73 -2.23 -21.73
CA GLN A 19 -4.15 -2.54 -21.83
C GLN A 19 -4.42 -4.04 -21.89
N ALA A 20 -3.63 -4.79 -22.66
CA ALA A 20 -3.75 -6.26 -22.74
C ALA A 20 -3.49 -6.91 -21.37
N HIS A 21 -2.47 -6.46 -20.65
CA HIS A 21 -2.14 -6.92 -19.31
C HIS A 21 -3.26 -6.59 -18.29
N ALA A 22 -3.81 -5.37 -18.33
CA ALA A 22 -4.95 -5.00 -17.50
C ALA A 22 -6.19 -5.88 -17.75
N GLN A 23 -6.44 -6.27 -19.00
CA GLN A 23 -7.51 -7.21 -19.35
C GLN A 23 -7.25 -8.62 -18.83
N GLU A 24 -6.02 -9.10 -18.91
CA GLU A 24 -5.62 -10.41 -18.37
C GLU A 24 -5.82 -10.46 -16.85
N ILE A 25 -5.38 -9.42 -16.13
CA ILE A 25 -5.62 -9.29 -14.67
C ILE A 25 -7.12 -9.31 -14.36
N LYS A 26 -7.96 -8.63 -15.14
CA LYS A 26 -9.41 -8.67 -14.96
C LYS A 26 -9.99 -10.07 -15.16
N GLN A 27 -9.54 -10.78 -16.18
CA GLN A 27 -10.00 -12.14 -16.45
C GLN A 27 -9.58 -13.12 -15.36
N THR A 28 -8.37 -12.99 -14.81
CA THR A 28 -7.91 -13.85 -13.70
C THR A 28 -8.67 -13.61 -12.41
N ARG A 29 -9.20 -12.40 -12.18
CA ARG A 29 -10.03 -12.09 -11.01
C ARG A 29 -11.41 -12.74 -11.03
N VAL A 30 -11.92 -13.05 -12.21
CA VAL A 30 -13.14 -13.85 -12.37
C VAL A 30 -12.79 -15.32 -12.20
N GLY A 31 -13.47 -15.99 -11.30
CA GLY A 31 -13.25 -17.41 -11.01
C GLY A 31 -12.08 -17.70 -10.05
N GLY A 32 -11.51 -16.68 -9.38
CA GLY A 32 -10.44 -16.93 -8.43
C GLY A 32 -10.16 -15.82 -7.42
N LEU A 33 -9.39 -16.17 -6.39
CA LEU A 33 -8.87 -15.26 -5.36
C LEU A 33 -7.36 -15.10 -5.51
N GLY A 34 -6.89 -13.87 -5.46
CA GLY A 34 -5.49 -13.50 -5.61
C GLY A 34 -4.82 -13.10 -4.29
N GLY A 35 -3.51 -12.80 -4.34
CA GLY A 35 -2.75 -12.35 -3.17
C GLY A 35 -3.32 -11.08 -2.53
N SER A 36 -3.85 -10.14 -3.32
CA SER A 36 -4.53 -8.94 -2.82
C SER A 36 -5.82 -9.24 -2.04
N ASP A 37 -6.39 -10.45 -2.20
CA ASP A 37 -7.60 -10.88 -1.50
C ASP A 37 -7.28 -11.62 -0.17
N ALA A 38 -6.00 -11.84 0.15
CA ALA A 38 -5.59 -12.59 1.32
C ALA A 38 -6.15 -12.05 2.64
N ALA A 39 -6.25 -10.71 2.77
CA ALA A 39 -6.85 -10.09 3.95
C ALA A 39 -8.35 -10.40 4.10
N LEU A 40 -9.09 -10.49 2.98
CA LEU A 40 -10.48 -10.95 2.95
C LEU A 40 -10.57 -12.40 3.42
N VAL A 41 -9.72 -13.28 2.88
CA VAL A 41 -9.68 -14.71 3.21
C VAL A 41 -9.35 -14.92 4.69
N LEU A 42 -8.36 -14.19 5.22
CA LEU A 42 -8.01 -14.24 6.64
C LEU A 42 -9.17 -13.77 7.53
N ARG A 43 -9.93 -12.77 7.09
CA ARG A 43 -11.13 -12.30 7.80
C ARG A 43 -12.22 -13.37 7.84
N VAL A 44 -12.41 -14.10 6.74
CA VAL A 44 -13.35 -15.24 6.70
C VAL A 44 -12.91 -16.35 7.66
N ALA A 45 -11.62 -16.68 7.67
CA ALA A 45 -11.09 -17.69 8.61
C ALA A 45 -11.34 -17.33 10.08
N THR A 46 -11.17 -16.04 10.42
CA THR A 46 -11.23 -15.59 11.82
C THR A 46 -12.63 -15.17 12.29
N LYS A 47 -13.49 -14.69 11.40
CA LYS A 47 -14.80 -14.10 11.73
C LYS A 47 -15.98 -14.76 11.00
N GLY A 48 -15.71 -15.76 10.15
CA GLY A 48 -16.71 -16.33 9.26
C GLY A 48 -17.19 -15.37 8.18
N LEU A 49 -18.16 -15.80 7.37
CA LEU A 49 -18.75 -14.99 6.29
C LEU A 49 -19.47 -13.72 6.81
N ALA A 50 -19.97 -13.77 8.04
CA ALA A 50 -20.61 -12.61 8.67
C ALA A 50 -19.63 -11.45 8.96
N GLY A 51 -18.33 -11.73 8.96
CA GLY A 51 -17.28 -10.73 9.15
C GLY A 51 -16.84 -10.01 7.86
N LEU A 52 -17.44 -10.35 6.71
CA LEU A 52 -17.14 -9.74 5.43
C LEU A 52 -17.62 -8.30 5.38
N THR A 53 -16.78 -7.42 4.84
CA THR A 53 -17.15 -6.02 4.57
C THR A 53 -17.88 -5.92 3.23
N ALA A 54 -18.51 -4.76 2.96
CA ALA A 54 -19.13 -4.48 1.66
C ALA A 54 -18.13 -4.63 0.50
N THR A 55 -16.88 -4.20 0.71
CA THR A 55 -15.81 -4.33 -0.29
C THR A 55 -15.46 -5.80 -0.52
N ASP A 56 -15.40 -6.61 0.54
CA ASP A 56 -15.11 -8.04 0.44
C ASP A 56 -16.23 -8.77 -0.33
N LEU A 57 -17.49 -8.48 -0.01
CA LEU A 57 -18.66 -9.05 -0.71
C LEU A 57 -18.64 -8.67 -2.20
N LYS A 58 -18.40 -7.40 -2.51
CA LYS A 58 -18.27 -6.92 -3.90
C LYS A 58 -17.15 -7.67 -4.64
N ARG A 59 -16.01 -7.90 -3.97
CA ARG A 59 -14.90 -8.68 -4.53
C ARG A 59 -15.27 -10.15 -4.77
N LEU A 60 -15.98 -10.78 -3.85
CA LEU A 60 -16.49 -12.15 -4.04
C LEU A 60 -17.51 -12.24 -5.16
N CYS A 61 -18.35 -11.21 -5.35
CA CYS A 61 -19.26 -11.12 -6.49
C CYS A 61 -18.50 -11.06 -7.82
N VAL A 62 -17.38 -10.31 -7.89
CA VAL A 62 -16.48 -10.30 -9.07
C VAL A 62 -15.92 -11.70 -9.32
N MET A 63 -15.43 -12.39 -8.28
CA MET A 63 -14.95 -13.76 -8.38
C MET A 63 -16.02 -14.72 -8.93
N CYS A 64 -17.26 -14.58 -8.47
CA CYS A 64 -18.41 -15.38 -8.93
C CYS A 64 -18.94 -14.97 -10.29
N GLY A 65 -18.43 -13.89 -10.91
CA GLY A 65 -18.93 -13.35 -12.17
C GLY A 65 -20.31 -12.67 -12.09
N THR A 66 -20.81 -12.39 -10.87
CA THR A 66 -22.09 -11.73 -10.63
C THR A 66 -22.01 -10.21 -10.55
N TYR A 67 -20.78 -9.66 -10.53
CA TYR A 67 -20.52 -8.22 -10.53
C TYR A 67 -19.34 -7.91 -11.44
N VAL A 68 -19.48 -6.89 -12.26
CA VAL A 68 -18.41 -6.38 -13.12
C VAL A 68 -17.69 -5.27 -12.36
N GLN A 69 -16.39 -5.46 -12.13
CA GLN A 69 -15.59 -4.42 -11.50
C GLN A 69 -15.45 -3.24 -12.47
N GLU A 70 -15.85 -2.05 -12.02
CA GLU A 70 -15.61 -0.80 -12.73
C GLU A 70 -14.14 -0.56 -12.94
N ASP A 71 -13.78 0.08 -14.04
CA ASP A 71 -12.41 0.45 -14.32
C ASP A 71 -11.95 1.52 -13.33
N PHE A 72 -10.95 1.18 -12.54
CA PHE A 72 -10.22 2.15 -11.76
C PHE A 72 -9.18 2.79 -12.67
N GLY A 73 -9.40 4.04 -13.07
CA GLY A 73 -8.51 4.78 -13.99
C GLY A 73 -7.13 5.11 -13.42
N GLY A 74 -6.79 4.56 -12.25
CA GLY A 74 -5.57 4.89 -11.54
C GLY A 74 -5.63 6.27 -10.87
N ASN A 75 -4.63 6.55 -10.06
CA ASN A 75 -4.38 7.87 -9.48
C ASN A 75 -2.87 8.05 -9.31
N ALA A 76 -2.44 9.24 -8.85
CA ALA A 76 -1.03 9.54 -8.64
C ALA A 76 -0.30 8.48 -7.78
N TYR A 77 -0.96 7.92 -6.77
CA TYR A 77 -0.38 6.86 -5.91
C TYR A 77 -0.22 5.54 -6.66
N THR A 78 -1.15 5.17 -7.53
CA THR A 78 -1.03 3.97 -8.38
C THR A 78 0.12 4.12 -9.36
N ASN A 79 0.22 5.30 -10.00
CA ASN A 79 1.31 5.60 -10.93
C ASN A 79 2.67 5.60 -10.21
N ALA A 80 2.74 6.16 -9.00
CA ALA A 80 3.95 6.11 -8.18
C ALA A 80 4.32 4.67 -7.77
N GLY A 81 3.33 3.81 -7.53
CA GLY A 81 3.55 2.38 -7.30
C GLY A 81 4.27 1.72 -8.48
N HIS A 82 3.75 1.89 -9.69
CA HIS A 82 4.38 1.35 -10.91
C HIS A 82 5.76 1.96 -11.19
N ALA A 83 5.92 3.28 -10.99
CA ALA A 83 7.22 3.93 -11.10
C ALA A 83 8.24 3.38 -10.08
N PHE A 84 7.76 2.98 -8.90
CA PHE A 84 8.60 2.35 -7.88
C PHE A 84 9.01 0.92 -8.28
N GLU A 85 8.15 0.15 -8.91
CA GLU A 85 8.52 -1.16 -9.47
C GLU A 85 9.64 -1.01 -10.51
N ASP A 86 9.53 -0.02 -11.43
CA ASP A 86 10.58 0.29 -12.40
C ASP A 86 11.89 0.76 -11.75
N TYR A 87 11.79 1.52 -10.65
CA TYR A 87 12.95 1.92 -9.85
C TYR A 87 13.61 0.71 -9.19
N ALA A 88 12.80 -0.16 -8.58
CA ALA A 88 13.27 -1.36 -7.90
C ALA A 88 14.00 -2.29 -8.87
N GLU A 89 13.46 -2.50 -10.06
CA GLU A 89 14.07 -3.32 -11.10
C GLU A 89 15.50 -2.85 -11.45
N LYS A 90 15.72 -1.55 -11.49
CA LYS A 90 17.00 -0.95 -11.94
C LYS A 90 18.03 -0.76 -10.84
N ASN A 91 17.59 -0.59 -9.59
CA ASN A 91 18.45 -0.05 -8.54
C ASN A 91 18.65 -0.99 -7.36
N LEU A 92 17.87 -2.06 -7.22
CA LEU A 92 18.02 -2.95 -6.07
C LEU A 92 18.93 -4.14 -6.39
N PRO A 93 19.87 -4.45 -5.50
CA PRO A 93 20.50 -5.76 -5.49
C PRO A 93 19.40 -6.74 -5.05
N TRP A 94 18.90 -7.51 -5.97
CA TRP A 94 17.96 -8.59 -5.70
C TRP A 94 18.61 -9.54 -4.71
N GLY A 95 18.29 -9.43 -3.43
CA GLY A 95 18.94 -10.03 -2.26
C GLY A 95 19.06 -11.56 -2.23
N ILE A 96 18.95 -12.19 -3.37
CA ILE A 96 19.12 -13.61 -3.61
C ILE A 96 20.40 -13.74 -4.44
N ALA A 97 21.44 -14.15 -3.75
CA ALA A 97 22.81 -14.46 -4.17
C ALA A 97 23.26 -13.95 -5.56
N GLU A 98 24.17 -13.02 -5.52
CA GLU A 98 24.80 -12.32 -6.66
C GLU A 98 25.43 -13.22 -7.75
N ASN A 99 25.47 -14.55 -7.58
CA ASN A 99 26.32 -15.43 -8.37
C ASN A 99 25.62 -16.59 -9.08
N THR A 100 24.30 -16.57 -9.22
CA THR A 100 23.59 -17.66 -9.91
C THR A 100 22.91 -17.16 -11.17
N THR A 101 23.07 -17.89 -12.27
CA THR A 101 22.26 -17.80 -13.48
C THR A 101 20.81 -18.15 -13.12
N LYS A 102 20.04 -17.16 -12.71
CA LYS A 102 18.67 -17.32 -12.25
C LYS A 102 17.73 -16.84 -13.33
N ASN A 103 16.66 -17.61 -13.53
CA ASN A 103 15.55 -17.14 -14.33
C ASN A 103 14.79 -16.09 -13.51
N TYR A 104 15.11 -14.83 -13.75
CA TYR A 104 14.37 -13.71 -13.21
C TYR A 104 13.11 -13.46 -14.02
N GLN A 105 11.98 -13.30 -13.34
CA GLN A 105 10.70 -12.97 -13.97
C GLN A 105 10.06 -11.79 -13.25
N ARG A 106 9.68 -10.79 -14.02
CA ARG A 106 8.77 -9.74 -13.58
C ARG A 106 7.34 -10.25 -13.82
N GLU A 107 6.47 -10.05 -12.83
CA GLU A 107 5.05 -10.41 -12.92
C GLU A 107 4.79 -11.91 -13.11
N LEU A 108 5.38 -12.73 -12.28
CA LEU A 108 5.11 -14.15 -12.24
C LEU A 108 3.73 -14.43 -11.63
N VAL A 109 2.88 -15.13 -12.39
CA VAL A 109 1.63 -15.68 -11.86
C VAL A 109 1.93 -17.01 -11.15
N MET A 110 1.72 -17.03 -9.84
CA MET A 110 1.84 -18.25 -9.03
C MET A 110 0.46 -18.82 -8.76
N SER A 111 0.34 -20.14 -8.83
CA SER A 111 -0.90 -20.84 -8.47
C SER A 111 -0.58 -22.20 -7.89
N GLN A 112 -1.35 -22.60 -6.89
CA GLN A 112 -1.31 -23.96 -6.36
C GLN A 112 -2.63 -24.66 -6.67
N LYS A 113 -2.54 -25.92 -7.07
CA LYS A 113 -3.71 -26.74 -7.34
C LYS A 113 -4.31 -27.21 -6.00
N LEU A 114 -5.16 -26.39 -5.41
CA LEU A 114 -6.01 -26.77 -4.29
C LEU A 114 -7.27 -27.45 -4.83
N ALA A 115 -7.83 -28.41 -4.06
CA ALA A 115 -9.09 -29.08 -4.46
C ALA A 115 -10.29 -28.16 -4.12
N LEU A 116 -10.38 -27.03 -4.82
CA LEU A 116 -11.41 -26.00 -4.67
C LEU A 116 -12.18 -25.82 -5.99
N ASN A 117 -13.41 -25.30 -5.92
CA ASN A 117 -14.22 -24.99 -7.08
C ASN A 117 -13.85 -23.65 -7.74
N PHE A 118 -12.90 -22.91 -7.15
CA PHE A 118 -12.33 -21.69 -7.72
C PHE A 118 -10.79 -21.72 -7.67
N LYS A 119 -10.17 -20.82 -8.41
CA LYS A 119 -8.70 -20.75 -8.48
C LYS A 119 -8.13 -19.92 -7.34
N THR A 120 -6.94 -20.31 -6.85
CA THR A 120 -6.08 -19.47 -6.02
C THR A 120 -4.83 -19.10 -6.81
N PHE A 121 -4.51 -17.82 -6.88
CA PHE A 121 -3.37 -17.33 -7.65
C PHE A 121 -2.74 -16.11 -6.97
N ALA A 122 -1.55 -15.72 -7.41
CA ALA A 122 -0.94 -14.44 -7.09
C ALA A 122 -0.06 -13.98 -8.25
N HIS A 123 -0.10 -12.69 -8.53
CA HIS A 123 0.87 -12.01 -9.36
C HIS A 123 1.97 -11.47 -8.44
N ALA A 124 3.19 -11.93 -8.64
CA ALA A 124 4.36 -11.40 -7.95
C ALA A 124 4.90 -10.21 -8.75
N ASP A 125 5.25 -9.12 -8.10
CA ASP A 125 5.89 -7.99 -8.79
C ASP A 125 7.22 -8.44 -9.39
N PHE A 126 7.99 -9.24 -8.62
CA PHE A 126 9.22 -9.88 -9.11
C PHE A 126 9.40 -11.27 -8.50
N ALA A 127 10.06 -12.15 -9.26
CA ALA A 127 10.45 -13.45 -8.78
C ALA A 127 11.81 -13.88 -9.33
N VAL A 128 12.57 -14.58 -8.50
CA VAL A 128 13.76 -15.31 -8.92
C VAL A 128 13.47 -16.79 -8.84
N ILE A 129 13.73 -17.51 -9.94
CA ILE A 129 13.47 -18.95 -10.05
C ILE A 129 14.80 -19.69 -10.03
N GLU A 130 15.00 -20.54 -9.03
CA GLU A 130 16.17 -21.41 -8.87
C GLU A 130 15.74 -22.88 -8.91
N GLY A 131 15.89 -23.51 -10.06
CA GLY A 131 15.39 -24.87 -10.24
C GLY A 131 13.87 -24.93 -10.06
N ASN A 132 13.41 -25.56 -8.97
CA ASN A 132 12.00 -25.63 -8.60
C ASN A 132 11.60 -24.62 -7.52
N ASP A 133 12.54 -23.86 -6.98
CA ASP A 133 12.28 -22.90 -5.92
C ASP A 133 11.93 -21.53 -6.52
N THR A 134 10.88 -20.92 -6.01
CA THR A 134 10.46 -19.56 -6.38
C THR A 134 10.63 -18.64 -5.20
N HIS A 135 11.37 -17.58 -5.42
CA HIS A 135 11.64 -16.51 -4.44
C HIS A 135 10.91 -15.27 -4.89
N VAL A 136 9.96 -14.81 -4.08
CA VAL A 136 9.05 -13.69 -4.42
C VAL A 136 9.53 -12.40 -3.80
N ILE A 137 9.43 -11.31 -4.54
CA ILE A 137 9.65 -9.96 -4.05
C ILE A 137 8.41 -9.14 -4.39
N GLU A 138 7.76 -8.63 -3.37
CA GLU A 138 6.58 -7.75 -3.47
C GLU A 138 7.00 -6.31 -3.24
N CYS A 139 6.60 -5.38 -4.11
CA CYS A 139 6.94 -3.97 -4.03
C CYS A 139 5.79 -3.15 -3.44
N LYS A 140 6.13 -2.23 -2.54
CA LYS A 140 5.14 -1.28 -2.00
C LYS A 140 5.76 0.11 -1.83
N PHE A 141 5.16 1.10 -2.49
CA PHE A 141 5.51 2.51 -2.32
C PHE A 141 4.49 3.19 -1.42
N VAL A 142 4.79 3.29 -0.13
CA VAL A 142 3.83 3.73 0.89
C VAL A 142 4.52 4.59 1.94
N GLN A 143 3.92 5.76 2.26
CA GLN A 143 4.44 6.73 3.22
C GLN A 143 4.24 6.30 4.69
N GLN A 144 4.69 5.10 5.03
CA GLN A 144 4.63 4.53 6.37
C GLN A 144 5.97 3.86 6.68
N ASN A 145 6.27 3.61 7.96
CA ASN A 145 7.47 2.84 8.29
C ASN A 145 7.32 1.37 7.84
N THR A 146 8.44 0.75 7.50
CA THR A 146 8.48 -0.60 6.95
C THR A 146 7.75 -1.64 7.80
N ALA A 147 7.87 -1.57 9.14
CA ALA A 147 7.19 -2.52 10.02
C ALA A 147 5.66 -2.44 9.91
N LYS A 148 5.09 -1.24 9.78
CA LYS A 148 3.66 -1.04 9.55
C LYS A 148 3.23 -1.55 8.17
N VAL A 149 4.08 -1.39 7.16
CA VAL A 149 3.81 -1.88 5.80
C VAL A 149 3.82 -3.41 5.79
N VAL A 150 4.83 -4.05 6.40
CA VAL A 150 4.85 -5.51 6.58
C VAL A 150 3.57 -5.98 7.27
N ALA A 151 3.18 -5.38 8.40
CA ALA A 151 1.97 -5.76 9.12
C ALA A 151 0.69 -5.59 8.27
N LYS A 152 0.59 -4.50 7.52
CA LYS A 152 -0.56 -4.21 6.65
C LYS A 152 -0.73 -5.23 5.53
N TYR A 153 0.36 -5.66 4.91
CA TYR A 153 0.36 -6.59 3.78
C TYR A 153 0.71 -8.03 4.19
N TYR A 154 0.78 -8.33 5.50
CA TYR A 154 1.24 -9.60 6.03
C TYR A 154 0.48 -10.80 5.45
N ALA A 155 -0.84 -10.72 5.39
CA ALA A 155 -1.66 -11.79 4.80
C ALA A 155 -1.32 -12.03 3.32
N GLN A 156 -1.08 -10.98 2.53
CA GLN A 156 -0.65 -11.09 1.14
C GLN A 156 0.73 -11.75 1.03
N LEU A 157 1.67 -11.40 1.89
CA LEU A 157 3.01 -11.98 1.89
C LEU A 157 2.98 -13.46 2.29
N GLN A 158 2.12 -13.85 3.25
CA GLN A 158 1.90 -15.26 3.61
C GLN A 158 1.12 -16.03 2.54
N TRP A 159 0.31 -15.35 1.73
CA TRP A 159 -0.37 -15.95 0.58
C TRP A 159 0.62 -16.50 -0.45
N TYR A 160 1.73 -15.81 -0.69
CA TYR A 160 2.79 -16.31 -1.57
C TYR A 160 3.40 -17.61 -1.02
N TYR A 161 3.63 -17.70 0.28
CA TYR A 161 4.10 -18.94 0.91
C TYR A 161 3.08 -20.06 0.81
N MET A 162 1.79 -19.76 0.97
CA MET A 162 0.70 -20.73 0.78
C MET A 162 0.71 -21.29 -0.65
N LEU A 163 1.05 -20.47 -1.65
CA LEU A 163 1.16 -20.88 -3.05
C LEU A 163 2.49 -21.55 -3.40
N GLY A 164 3.38 -21.76 -2.43
CA GLY A 164 4.61 -22.53 -2.62
C GLY A 164 5.87 -21.70 -2.80
N ALA A 165 5.85 -20.40 -2.53
CA ALA A 165 7.08 -19.61 -2.50
C ALA A 165 8.07 -20.18 -1.47
N LYS A 166 9.35 -20.23 -1.84
CA LYS A 166 10.45 -20.65 -0.97
C LYS A 166 10.84 -19.55 0.00
N SER A 167 10.87 -18.32 -0.47
CA SER A 167 11.07 -17.12 0.33
C SER A 167 10.24 -15.97 -0.21
N VAL A 168 9.93 -15.03 0.67
CA VAL A 168 9.18 -13.81 0.34
C VAL A 168 9.93 -12.63 0.93
N GLN A 169 10.13 -11.61 0.12
CA GLN A 169 10.70 -10.34 0.51
C GLN A 169 9.72 -9.21 0.21
N LEU A 170 9.68 -8.22 1.07
CA LEU A 170 9.01 -6.95 0.81
C LEU A 170 10.04 -5.90 0.42
N CYS A 171 9.92 -5.36 -0.79
CA CYS A 171 10.61 -4.17 -1.22
C CYS A 171 9.72 -2.96 -0.90
N HIS A 172 10.14 -2.16 0.06
CA HIS A 172 9.38 -1.01 0.53
C HIS A 172 10.11 0.29 0.22
N GLY A 173 9.44 1.18 -0.51
CA GLY A 173 9.91 2.53 -0.81
C GLY A 173 9.03 3.60 -0.18
N THR A 174 9.67 4.72 0.20
CA THR A 174 9.00 5.95 0.60
C THR A 174 9.56 7.12 -0.21
N GLY A 175 8.78 8.19 -0.36
CA GLY A 175 9.23 9.37 -1.09
C GLY A 175 8.09 10.24 -1.59
N ASN A 176 8.36 11.06 -2.58
CA ASN A 176 7.37 11.94 -3.19
C ASN A 176 6.57 11.20 -4.27
N VAL A 177 5.27 11.47 -4.32
CA VAL A 177 4.38 10.90 -5.33
C VAL A 177 4.39 11.73 -6.60
N GLU A 178 4.37 13.06 -6.46
CA GLU A 178 4.43 14.03 -7.55
C GLU A 178 5.32 15.24 -7.17
N PRO A 179 6.45 15.45 -7.88
CA PRO A 179 7.07 14.52 -8.83
C PRO A 179 7.52 13.23 -8.12
N PHE A 180 7.50 12.11 -8.83
CA PHE A 180 7.93 10.83 -8.26
C PHE A 180 9.41 10.86 -7.90
N GLU A 181 9.70 10.54 -6.65
CA GLU A 181 11.07 10.46 -6.13
C GLU A 181 11.13 9.44 -4.98
N VAL A 182 12.09 8.53 -5.03
CA VAL A 182 12.35 7.59 -3.95
C VAL A 182 13.37 8.18 -3.00
N LEU A 183 12.96 8.42 -1.74
CA LEU A 183 13.84 8.94 -0.69
C LEU A 183 14.45 7.83 0.14
N GLU A 184 13.69 6.79 0.42
CA GLU A 184 14.17 5.62 1.16
C GLU A 184 13.66 4.35 0.47
N CYS A 185 14.50 3.32 0.46
CA CYS A 185 14.14 2.00 -0.04
C CYS A 185 14.78 0.93 0.85
N SER A 186 13.99 -0.09 1.18
CA SER A 186 14.43 -1.21 2.00
C SER A 186 13.91 -2.53 1.44
N LEU A 187 14.72 -3.58 1.54
CA LEU A 187 14.35 -4.94 1.22
C LEU A 187 14.32 -5.75 2.51
N VAL A 188 13.17 -6.31 2.86
CA VAL A 188 12.94 -6.99 4.13
C VAL A 188 12.51 -8.43 3.89
N ASN A 189 13.22 -9.37 4.50
CA ASN A 189 12.80 -10.76 4.51
C ASN A 189 11.54 -10.91 5.39
N VAL A 190 10.55 -11.61 4.87
CA VAL A 190 9.34 -11.97 5.61
C VAL A 190 9.42 -13.45 5.95
N GLU A 191 9.38 -13.74 7.21
CA GLU A 191 9.41 -15.14 7.68
C GLU A 191 8.09 -15.85 7.33
N ARG A 192 8.21 -17.14 7.00
CA ARG A 192 7.07 -18.02 6.76
C ARG A 192 6.34 -18.28 8.07
N ASP A 193 5.03 -18.07 8.08
CA ASP A 193 4.16 -18.23 9.23
C ASP A 193 3.09 -19.29 8.95
N GLU A 194 3.31 -20.48 9.47
CA GLU A 194 2.41 -21.63 9.29
C GLU A 194 1.02 -21.40 9.91
N GLU A 195 0.91 -20.62 10.98
CA GLU A 195 -0.38 -20.31 11.59
C GLU A 195 -1.22 -19.46 10.65
N THR A 196 -0.66 -18.37 10.12
CA THR A 196 -1.35 -17.51 9.14
C THR A 196 -1.64 -18.28 7.85
N ILE A 197 -0.72 -19.12 7.36
CA ILE A 197 -0.94 -19.93 6.16
C ILE A 197 -2.12 -20.91 6.38
N ASN A 198 -2.18 -21.57 7.52
CA ASN A 198 -3.29 -22.47 7.86
C ASN A 198 -4.63 -21.72 7.95
N LEU A 199 -4.64 -20.51 8.50
CA LEU A 199 -5.84 -19.66 8.50
C LEU A 199 -6.26 -19.28 7.08
N LEU A 200 -5.32 -18.94 6.20
CA LEU A 200 -5.61 -18.65 4.79
C LEU A 200 -6.22 -19.90 4.10
N LEU A 201 -5.64 -21.09 4.29
CA LEU A 201 -6.19 -22.33 3.76
C LEU A 201 -7.61 -22.62 4.31
N GLN A 202 -7.82 -22.39 5.59
CA GLN A 202 -9.15 -22.51 6.21
C GLN A 202 -10.15 -21.52 5.61
N GLY A 203 -9.73 -20.26 5.39
CA GLY A 203 -10.59 -19.23 4.84
C GLY A 203 -11.03 -19.53 3.40
N VAL A 204 -10.11 -19.98 2.53
CA VAL A 204 -10.48 -20.39 1.16
C VAL A 204 -11.43 -21.59 1.19
N LYS A 205 -11.23 -22.54 2.12
CA LYS A 205 -12.12 -23.69 2.25
C LYS A 205 -13.53 -23.28 2.73
N ILE A 206 -13.64 -22.37 3.69
CA ILE A 206 -14.94 -21.85 4.16
C ILE A 206 -15.70 -21.21 2.99
N ILE A 207 -15.02 -20.41 2.17
CA ILE A 207 -15.63 -19.77 0.99
C ILE A 207 -16.10 -20.83 -0.01
N ASP A 208 -15.27 -21.84 -0.30
CA ASP A 208 -15.58 -22.93 -1.23
C ASP A 208 -16.78 -23.77 -0.75
N ASP A 209 -16.78 -24.17 0.51
CA ASP A 209 -17.88 -24.92 1.14
C ASP A 209 -19.19 -24.12 1.11
N ALA A 210 -19.12 -22.81 1.35
CA ALA A 210 -20.30 -21.93 1.28
C ALA A 210 -20.87 -21.84 -0.13
N LEU A 211 -20.00 -21.60 -1.13
CA LEU A 211 -20.40 -21.54 -2.54
C LEU A 211 -21.00 -22.86 -3.01
N THR A 212 -20.41 -23.98 -2.60
CA THR A 212 -20.89 -25.35 -2.90
C THR A 212 -22.25 -25.60 -2.26
N SER A 213 -22.47 -25.07 -1.05
CA SER A 213 -23.76 -25.16 -0.34
C SER A 213 -24.84 -24.23 -0.89
N GLY A 214 -24.55 -23.50 -1.95
CA GLY A 214 -25.52 -22.60 -2.59
C GLY A 214 -25.51 -21.17 -2.08
N TRP A 215 -24.65 -20.82 -1.11
CA TRP A 215 -24.45 -19.42 -0.73
C TRP A 215 -23.92 -18.62 -1.93
N ARG A 216 -24.45 -17.43 -2.12
CA ARG A 216 -23.99 -16.48 -3.13
C ARG A 216 -23.72 -15.14 -2.47
N PRO A 217 -22.53 -14.55 -2.72
CA PRO A 217 -22.26 -13.19 -2.25
C PRO A 217 -23.19 -12.24 -2.99
N GLU A 218 -23.78 -11.33 -2.24
CA GLU A 218 -24.53 -10.21 -2.79
C GLU A 218 -23.78 -8.93 -2.46
N PRO A 219 -23.58 -8.03 -3.44
CA PRO A 219 -23.02 -6.74 -3.12
C PRO A 219 -23.97 -6.07 -2.14
N LEU A 220 -23.43 -5.59 -1.01
CA LEU A 220 -24.22 -4.66 -0.20
C LEU A 220 -24.37 -3.41 -1.07
N GLU A 221 -25.48 -3.34 -1.78
CA GLU A 221 -25.89 -2.11 -2.42
C GLU A 221 -25.99 -1.08 -1.30
N LYS A 222 -25.30 0.05 -1.48
CA LYS A 222 -25.68 1.23 -0.73
C LYS A 222 -27.14 1.43 -1.09
N GLU A 223 -28.04 1.20 -0.15
CA GLU A 223 -29.41 1.58 -0.35
C GLU A 223 -29.40 3.06 -0.73
N VAL A 224 -29.56 3.33 -2.01
CA VAL A 224 -30.01 4.62 -2.47
C VAL A 224 -31.48 4.60 -2.03
N LEU A 225 -31.69 5.04 -0.80
CA LEU A 225 -33.04 5.20 -0.27
C LEU A 225 -33.73 6.20 -1.19
N SER A 226 -34.47 5.69 -2.17
CA SER A 226 -35.27 6.52 -3.08
C SER A 226 -36.28 7.42 -2.33
N ASN A 227 -36.51 7.13 -1.04
CA ASN A 227 -37.31 7.90 -0.10
C ASN A 227 -36.54 8.10 1.22
N THR A 228 -35.34 8.65 1.16
CA THR A 228 -34.62 9.03 2.39
C THR A 228 -35.48 10.03 3.17
N PRO A 229 -35.80 9.77 4.45
CA PRO A 229 -36.52 10.73 5.28
C PRO A 229 -35.88 12.11 5.22
N GLU A 230 -36.63 13.17 5.18
CA GLU A 230 -36.16 14.54 5.02
C GLU A 230 -35.09 14.90 6.08
N VAL A 231 -35.28 14.43 7.32
CA VAL A 231 -34.33 14.61 8.42
C VAL A 231 -32.95 13.99 8.11
N ILE A 232 -32.91 12.88 7.40
CA ILE A 232 -31.67 12.22 7.00
C ILE A 232 -31.00 12.97 5.82
N GLN A 233 -31.82 13.45 4.86
CA GLN A 233 -31.31 14.28 3.76
C GLN A 233 -30.69 15.58 4.28
N GLN A 234 -31.34 16.23 5.23
CA GLN A 234 -30.82 17.43 5.89
C GLN A 234 -29.51 17.14 6.63
N ALA A 235 -29.43 16.02 7.36
CA ALA A 235 -28.22 15.62 8.06
C ALA A 235 -27.04 15.35 7.09
N PHE A 236 -27.28 14.74 5.93
CA PHE A 236 -26.26 14.56 4.91
C PHE A 236 -25.80 15.90 4.31
N ALA A 237 -26.73 16.80 3.98
CA ALA A 237 -26.40 18.12 3.47
C ALA A 237 -25.57 18.93 4.47
N GLU A 238 -25.94 18.88 5.75
CA GLU A 238 -25.18 19.53 6.84
C GLU A 238 -23.77 18.95 6.99
N LEU A 239 -23.62 17.61 6.91
CA LEU A 239 -22.30 16.96 6.96
C LEU A 239 -21.41 17.34 5.76
N GLU A 240 -21.97 17.47 4.56
CA GLU A 240 -21.23 17.92 3.38
C GLU A 240 -20.79 19.38 3.51
N GLU A 241 -21.67 20.25 4.04
CA GLU A 241 -21.35 21.65 4.31
C GLU A 241 -20.23 21.76 5.35
N VAL A 242 -20.33 21.04 6.47
CA VAL A 242 -19.30 21.00 7.51
C VAL A 242 -17.96 20.54 6.95
N LYS A 243 -17.94 19.48 6.16
CA LYS A 243 -16.71 18.97 5.52
C LYS A 243 -16.07 20.00 4.58
N THR A 244 -16.88 20.75 3.86
CA THR A 244 -16.41 21.82 2.98
C THR A 244 -15.80 22.97 3.80
N LEU A 245 -16.48 23.40 4.87
CA LEU A 245 -15.98 24.41 5.79
C LEU A 245 -14.69 23.98 6.51
N GLU A 246 -14.57 22.71 6.91
CA GLU A 246 -13.35 22.18 7.50
C GLU A 246 -12.17 22.26 6.53
N ALA A 247 -12.39 21.93 5.25
CA ALA A 247 -11.36 22.02 4.21
C ALA A 247 -10.93 23.47 3.97
N GLU A 248 -11.88 24.42 3.90
CA GLU A 248 -11.60 25.84 3.76
C GLU A 248 -10.85 26.40 4.98
N LEU A 249 -11.28 26.07 6.18
CA LEU A 249 -10.64 26.49 7.43
C LEU A 249 -9.21 25.95 7.51
N LYS A 250 -9.00 24.70 7.12
CA LYS A 250 -7.68 24.09 7.05
C LYS A 250 -6.78 24.84 6.07
N ALA A 251 -7.26 25.10 4.87
CA ALA A 251 -6.50 25.84 3.85
C ALA A 251 -6.12 27.26 4.33
N ARG A 252 -7.06 27.98 4.96
CA ARG A 252 -6.80 29.29 5.55
C ARG A 252 -5.80 29.23 6.69
N LYS A 253 -5.89 28.26 7.57
CA LYS A 253 -4.95 28.01 8.66
C LYS A 253 -3.55 27.74 8.13
N ASP A 254 -3.42 26.86 7.12
CA ASP A 254 -2.14 26.48 6.53
C ASP A 254 -1.50 27.69 5.80
N ALA A 255 -2.29 28.49 5.08
CA ALA A 255 -1.82 29.72 4.45
C ALA A 255 -1.32 30.75 5.47
N ALA A 256 -2.10 30.99 6.53
CA ALA A 256 -1.70 31.91 7.61
C ALA A 256 -0.44 31.44 8.34
N ALA A 257 -0.34 30.12 8.64
CA ALA A 257 0.84 29.53 9.26
C ALA A 257 2.07 29.64 8.36
N GLY A 258 1.91 29.45 7.04
CA GLY A 258 2.95 29.65 6.04
C GLY A 258 3.49 31.08 6.03
N THR A 259 2.60 32.07 6.00
CA THR A 259 2.96 33.49 6.04
C THR A 259 3.75 33.84 7.32
N LEU A 260 3.26 33.38 8.47
CA LEU A 260 3.94 33.63 9.76
C LEU A 260 5.29 32.93 9.84
N LYS A 261 5.36 31.70 9.34
CA LYS A 261 6.62 30.95 9.26
C LYS A 261 7.65 31.69 8.42
N GLN A 262 7.26 32.12 7.20
CA GLN A 262 8.15 32.85 6.30
C GLN A 262 8.65 34.15 6.94
N TYR A 263 7.76 34.93 7.58
CA TYR A 263 8.14 36.14 8.28
C TYR A 263 9.16 35.89 9.39
N LEU A 264 8.94 34.85 10.22
CA LEU A 264 9.85 34.51 11.33
C LEU A 264 11.20 33.99 10.80
N GLU A 265 11.22 33.26 9.70
CA GLU A 265 12.46 32.82 9.03
C GLU A 265 13.25 33.99 8.44
N ASP A 266 12.60 34.91 7.72
CA ASP A 266 13.25 36.07 7.10
C ASP A 266 13.86 37.02 8.12
N TRP A 267 13.24 37.17 9.26
CA TRP A 267 13.70 38.08 10.34
C TRP A 267 14.49 37.38 11.43
N GLY A 268 14.65 36.06 11.38
CA GLY A 268 15.39 35.27 12.36
C GLY A 268 14.77 35.25 13.78
N PHE A 269 13.46 35.44 13.86
CA PHE A 269 12.74 35.41 15.14
C PHE A 269 12.33 33.99 15.52
N THR A 270 12.32 33.71 16.82
CA THR A 270 11.84 32.44 17.38
C THR A 270 10.35 32.49 17.76
N GLY A 271 9.74 33.64 17.70
CA GLY A 271 8.32 33.84 17.99
C GLY A 271 7.92 35.30 17.98
N ILE A 272 6.63 35.55 17.89
CA ILE A 272 6.01 36.86 17.98
C ILE A 272 4.77 36.79 18.85
N LEU A 273 4.53 37.88 19.58
CA LEU A 273 3.28 38.17 20.24
C LEU A 273 2.68 39.41 19.58
N ALA A 274 1.54 39.26 18.90
CA ALA A 274 0.87 40.38 18.27
C ALA A 274 0.24 41.28 19.36
N GLU A 275 0.51 42.59 19.30
CA GLU A 275 -0.03 43.58 20.24
C GLU A 275 -1.57 43.54 20.23
N GLY A 276 -2.17 43.56 21.40
CA GLY A 276 -3.63 43.48 21.55
C GLY A 276 -4.27 42.09 21.38
N THR A 277 -3.46 41.07 21.19
CA THR A 277 -3.96 39.68 21.13
C THR A 277 -3.45 38.84 22.30
N LYS A 278 -4.19 37.78 22.64
CA LYS A 278 -3.74 36.77 23.62
C LYS A 278 -2.98 35.62 22.97
N HIS A 279 -2.82 35.67 21.64
CA HIS A 279 -2.24 34.54 20.86
C HIS A 279 -0.75 34.79 20.63
N GLN A 280 0.03 33.76 20.94
CA GLN A 280 1.47 33.73 20.71
C GLN A 280 1.77 32.75 19.54
N VAL A 281 2.64 33.18 18.65
CA VAL A 281 3.19 32.31 17.62
C VAL A 281 4.62 31.97 17.97
N ILE A 282 4.92 30.68 18.05
CA ILE A 282 6.27 30.16 18.32
C ILE A 282 6.75 29.47 17.07
N TYR A 283 7.91 29.88 16.56
CA TYR A 283 8.60 29.23 15.46
C TYR A 283 9.71 28.33 16.02
N THR A 284 9.65 27.06 15.61
CA THR A 284 10.72 26.10 15.88
C THR A 284 11.40 25.76 14.57
N LYS A 285 12.65 26.21 14.42
CA LYS A 285 13.44 25.91 13.23
C LYS A 285 13.60 24.40 13.09
N GLY A 286 13.37 23.89 11.90
CA GLY A 286 13.65 22.49 11.56
C GLY A 286 15.13 22.16 11.74
N GLY A 287 15.41 20.97 12.14
CA GLY A 287 16.78 20.53 12.37
C GLY A 287 16.90 19.01 12.35
N VAL A 288 18.13 18.55 12.30
CA VAL A 288 18.45 17.13 12.42
C VAL A 288 18.52 16.77 13.89
N SER A 289 17.73 15.82 14.34
CA SER A 289 17.89 15.22 15.67
C SER A 289 18.49 13.83 15.53
N LYS A 290 19.46 13.53 16.41
CA LYS A 290 19.97 12.17 16.56
C LYS A 290 19.22 11.54 17.72
N THR A 291 18.61 10.40 17.48
CA THR A 291 17.94 9.61 18.52
C THR A 291 18.68 8.31 18.69
N PHE A 292 18.94 7.97 19.94
CA PHE A 292 19.55 6.70 20.28
C PHE A 292 18.62 5.54 19.93
N ASP A 293 19.11 4.56 19.18
CA ASP A 293 18.37 3.32 18.90
C ASP A 293 18.65 2.30 20.00
N ALA A 294 17.83 2.39 21.05
CA ALA A 294 17.99 1.51 22.20
C ALA A 294 17.82 0.02 21.86
N ALA A 295 17.01 -0.30 20.86
CA ALA A 295 16.78 -1.69 20.47
C ALA A 295 18.04 -2.30 19.79
N ALA A 296 18.64 -1.56 18.88
CA ALA A 296 19.89 -1.99 18.25
C ALA A 296 21.04 -2.06 19.27
N PHE A 297 21.12 -1.04 20.12
CA PHE A 297 22.14 -0.97 21.15
C PHE A 297 22.05 -2.11 22.17
N LEU A 298 20.90 -2.34 22.75
CA LEU A 298 20.68 -3.39 23.76
C LEU A 298 20.88 -4.80 23.21
N LYS A 299 20.62 -4.97 21.91
CA LYS A 299 20.81 -6.25 21.26
C LYS A 299 22.26 -6.65 21.16
N ASP A 300 23.11 -5.73 20.77
CA ASP A 300 24.48 -6.06 20.36
C ASP A 300 25.56 -5.59 21.35
N HIS A 301 25.41 -4.41 21.93
CA HIS A 301 26.47 -3.78 22.75
C HIS A 301 25.93 -2.80 23.79
N PRO A 302 25.52 -3.27 24.95
CA PRO A 302 25.00 -2.41 26.00
C PRO A 302 26.01 -1.40 26.55
N GLU A 303 27.30 -1.60 26.34
CA GLU A 303 28.40 -0.75 26.81
C GLU A 303 28.73 0.45 25.90
N TYR A 304 28.23 0.46 24.66
CA TYR A 304 28.61 1.48 23.66
C TYR A 304 27.53 2.53 23.42
N HIS A 305 27.32 3.45 24.36
CA HIS A 305 26.31 4.50 24.26
C HIS A 305 26.52 5.53 23.15
N GLU A 306 27.75 5.72 22.70
CA GLU A 306 28.08 6.79 21.74
C GLU A 306 28.44 6.27 20.34
N HIS A 307 28.25 5.00 20.05
CA HIS A 307 28.61 4.42 18.77
C HIS A 307 27.69 4.94 17.64
N PRO A 308 28.23 5.53 16.55
CA PRO A 308 27.41 6.23 15.55
C PRO A 308 26.35 5.37 14.88
N GLU A 309 26.58 4.06 14.76
CA GLU A 309 25.66 3.12 14.13
C GLU A 309 24.37 2.87 14.92
N TYR A 310 24.37 3.18 16.22
CA TYR A 310 23.18 3.05 17.06
C TYR A 310 22.34 4.33 17.12
N TRP A 311 22.73 5.39 16.40
CA TRP A 311 22.03 6.64 16.37
C TRP A 311 21.19 6.78 15.11
N LYS A 312 19.88 6.99 15.27
CA LYS A 312 19.00 7.39 14.17
C LYS A 312 19.07 8.88 13.95
N THR A 313 19.41 9.27 12.74
CA THR A 313 19.35 10.68 12.34
C THR A 313 17.95 10.94 11.78
N THR A 314 17.20 11.86 12.39
CA THR A 314 15.88 12.25 11.94
C THR A 314 15.88 13.72 11.56
N ASN A 315 15.48 14.02 10.34
CA ASN A 315 15.24 15.39 9.90
C ASN A 315 13.87 15.85 10.41
N ARG A 316 13.86 16.93 11.18
CA ARG A 316 12.63 17.57 11.64
C ARG A 316 12.31 18.77 10.75
N ALA A 317 11.12 18.78 10.18
CA ALA A 317 10.62 19.95 9.48
C ALA A 317 10.39 21.11 10.46
N SER A 318 10.57 22.34 9.96
CA SER A 318 10.20 23.53 10.71
C SER A 318 8.70 23.55 11.00
N SER A 319 8.30 23.98 12.17
CA SER A 319 6.89 24.08 12.55
C SER A 319 6.55 25.42 13.19
N VAL A 320 5.28 25.81 13.07
CA VAL A 320 4.69 26.98 13.74
C VAL A 320 3.56 26.49 14.62
N THR A 321 3.58 26.91 15.88
CA THR A 321 2.56 26.55 16.86
C THR A 321 1.85 27.80 17.36
N PHE A 322 0.52 27.77 17.33
CA PHE A 322 -0.35 28.74 17.97
C PHE A 322 -0.69 28.28 19.41
N LYS A 323 -0.60 29.15 20.34
CA LYS A 323 -1.00 28.94 21.74
C LYS A 323 -1.97 30.03 22.18
#